data_e8ad3237ee38adae0d51accfbacbc801
#
_entry.id   e8ad3237ee38adae0d51accfbacbc801
#
_cell.length_a   1.000
_cell.length_b   1.000
_cell.length_c   1.000
_cell.angle_alpha   90.00
_cell.angle_beta   90.00
_cell.angle_gamma   90.00
#
_symmetry.space_group_name_H-M   'P 1'
#
loop_
_entity.id
_entity.type
_entity.pdbx_description
1 polymer ?
#
loop_
_entity_poly.entity_id
_entity_poly.type
_entity_poly.pdbx_seq_one_letter_code
_entity_poly.pdbx_strand_id
1 'polypeptide(L)'
;MDVPTFDEDNNGWLLTLPENRTGGRYQPACSVVVIRTLKETYSPASGSFDVKRQLVSRTCTLSLYWNGGGWHQGSEYKAEFNVSIWDGTTEVDLTNSDFILDYNLRGRGLGSWIMSQLISWAKTLPAETSVKPIRTSPVDEDDKENMLRRDHFWNGIGFRFEPGGRVSLPLSIGELQFPKGLHSPLIAVPLHKGVYELQGQYVSQKLEIESLKFSQSYQAEQIRFLTERQWDVVLINLISTVLFSPIMILCWLYRKVTGRREHTTGT
;
A
#
# COMPACT_ATOMS: atom_id res chain seq x y z
N MET A 1 -15.70 5.39 -18.65
CA MET A 1 -15.36 4.40 -17.63
C MET A 1 -16.51 3.46 -17.55
N ASP A 2 -16.24 2.19 -17.71
CA ASP A 2 -17.28 1.17 -17.61
C ASP A 2 -17.76 1.12 -16.15
N VAL A 3 -19.08 1.09 -15.98
CA VAL A 3 -19.70 0.91 -14.67
C VAL A 3 -19.19 -0.42 -14.13
N PRO A 4 -18.69 -0.48 -12.88
CA PRO A 4 -18.24 -1.73 -12.30
C PRO A 4 -19.38 -2.76 -12.33
N THR A 5 -19.25 -3.78 -13.17
CA THR A 5 -20.17 -4.91 -13.16
C THR A 5 -19.77 -5.82 -12.01
N PHE A 6 -20.76 -6.39 -11.34
CA PHE A 6 -20.53 -7.37 -10.31
C PHE A 6 -19.98 -8.66 -10.95
N ASP A 7 -18.76 -9.00 -10.61
CA ASP A 7 -18.08 -10.21 -11.08
C ASP A 7 -18.08 -11.24 -9.94
N GLU A 8 -18.89 -12.30 -10.08
CA GLU A 8 -19.01 -13.35 -9.06
C GLU A 8 -17.75 -14.20 -8.95
N ASP A 9 -17.01 -14.35 -10.04
CA ASP A 9 -15.81 -15.20 -10.10
C ASP A 9 -14.59 -14.53 -9.42
N ASN A 10 -14.57 -13.21 -9.33
CA ASN A 10 -13.48 -12.50 -8.72
C ASN A 10 -13.79 -12.12 -7.26
N ASN A 11 -13.27 -12.91 -6.33
CA ASN A 11 -13.48 -12.74 -4.90
C ASN A 11 -12.30 -12.10 -4.16
N GLY A 12 -11.27 -11.64 -4.86
CA GLY A 12 -10.11 -11.03 -4.24
C GLY A 12 -9.38 -10.02 -5.13
N TRP A 13 -8.85 -8.98 -4.50
CA TRP A 13 -8.09 -7.91 -5.17
C TRP A 13 -6.83 -7.56 -4.39
N LEU A 14 -5.80 -7.18 -5.12
CA LEU A 14 -4.69 -6.40 -4.61
C LEU A 14 -4.90 -4.95 -5.05
N LEU A 15 -5.02 -4.06 -4.07
CA LEU A 15 -5.14 -2.63 -4.29
C LEU A 15 -3.81 -1.96 -4.01
N THR A 16 -3.36 -1.09 -4.90
CA THR A 16 -2.23 -0.20 -4.66
C THR A 16 -2.76 1.20 -4.39
N LEU A 17 -2.60 1.66 -3.16
CA LEU A 17 -2.95 3.01 -2.73
C LEU A 17 -1.76 3.93 -2.96
N PRO A 18 -1.94 5.08 -3.65
CA PRO A 18 -0.87 6.05 -3.87
C PRO A 18 -0.42 6.69 -2.56
N GLU A 19 0.74 7.32 -2.57
CA GLU A 19 1.12 8.21 -1.48
C GLU A 19 0.13 9.38 -1.34
N ASN A 20 -0.03 9.87 -0.12
CA ASN A 20 -0.90 10.99 0.16
C ASN A 20 -0.27 11.94 1.18
N ARG A 21 -0.51 13.26 1.01
CA ARG A 21 -0.01 14.33 1.88
C ARG A 21 -1.16 15.18 2.41
N THR A 22 -2.24 14.55 2.85
CA THR A 22 -3.39 15.27 3.39
C THR A 22 -3.18 15.61 4.86
N GLY A 23 -3.54 16.82 5.27
CA GLY A 23 -3.47 17.25 6.67
C GLY A 23 -2.06 17.37 7.25
N GLY A 24 -1.04 17.64 6.42
CA GLY A 24 0.35 17.84 6.88
C GLY A 24 1.10 16.56 7.25
N ARG A 25 0.49 15.38 7.11
CA ARG A 25 1.14 14.08 7.34
C ARG A 25 1.38 13.36 6.02
N TYR A 26 2.59 12.86 5.86
CA TYR A 26 2.96 12.00 4.74
C TYR A 26 2.48 10.57 5.00
N GLN A 27 1.73 10.04 4.07
CA GLN A 27 1.28 8.65 4.05
C GLN A 27 1.93 7.97 2.83
N PRO A 28 2.87 7.03 3.03
CA PRO A 28 3.54 6.35 1.91
C PRO A 28 2.53 5.50 1.11
N ALA A 29 2.87 5.20 -0.13
CA ALA A 29 2.12 4.23 -0.90
C ALA A 29 2.06 2.90 -0.16
N CYS A 30 0.93 2.20 -0.23
CA CYS A 30 0.76 0.91 0.43
C CYS A 30 -0.13 -0.02 -0.39
N SER A 31 0.02 -1.32 -0.16
CA SER A 31 -0.83 -2.34 -0.74
C SER A 31 -1.88 -2.81 0.27
N VAL A 32 -3.10 -3.04 -0.22
CA VAL A 32 -4.21 -3.58 0.55
C VAL A 32 -4.74 -4.82 -0.17
N VAL A 33 -4.79 -5.93 0.51
CA VAL A 33 -5.46 -7.13 0.03
C VAL A 33 -6.92 -7.06 0.44
N VAL A 34 -7.83 -7.26 -0.50
CA VAL A 34 -9.27 -7.27 -0.24
C VAL A 34 -9.82 -8.63 -0.64
N ILE A 35 -10.56 -9.24 0.28
CA ILE A 35 -11.28 -10.51 0.05
C ILE A 35 -12.77 -10.24 0.17
N ARG A 36 -13.53 -10.66 -0.85
CA ARG A 36 -15.00 -10.62 -0.83
C ARG A 36 -15.54 -11.98 -0.43
N THR A 37 -16.46 -11.97 0.52
CA THR A 37 -17.21 -13.15 0.94
C THR A 37 -18.71 -12.91 0.75
N LEU A 38 -19.37 -13.83 0.04
CA LEU A 38 -20.80 -13.84 -0.12
C LEU A 38 -21.39 -14.95 0.76
N LYS A 39 -22.46 -14.63 1.48
CA LYS A 39 -23.16 -15.58 2.34
C LYS A 39 -24.67 -15.43 2.17
N GLU A 40 -25.35 -16.56 2.05
CA GLU A 40 -26.81 -16.65 2.05
C GLU A 40 -27.30 -17.37 3.31
N THR A 41 -28.36 -16.87 3.89
CA THR A 41 -29.01 -17.49 5.05
C THR A 41 -30.46 -17.80 4.68
N TYR A 42 -30.87 -19.02 4.98
CA TYR A 42 -32.23 -19.50 4.72
C TYR A 42 -32.95 -19.80 6.03
N SER A 43 -34.30 -19.71 6.02
CA SER A 43 -35.12 -20.11 7.15
C SER A 43 -34.86 -21.60 7.49
N PRO A 44 -34.93 -21.98 8.77
CA PRO A 44 -34.88 -23.41 9.14
C PRO A 44 -36.02 -24.15 8.45
N ALA A 45 -35.74 -25.38 7.98
CA ALA A 45 -36.80 -26.23 7.45
C ALA A 45 -37.82 -26.49 8.54
N SER A 46 -39.04 -26.00 8.38
CA SER A 46 -40.18 -26.41 9.23
C SER A 46 -40.42 -27.91 8.96
N GLY A 47 -40.60 -28.71 10.00
CA GLY A 47 -40.68 -30.18 9.96
C GLY A 47 -41.77 -30.82 9.07
N SER A 48 -42.40 -30.05 8.18
CA SER A 48 -43.28 -30.46 7.11
C SER A 48 -42.47 -30.64 5.84
N PHE A 49 -42.56 -31.81 5.22
CA PHE A 49 -41.73 -32.29 4.10
C PHE A 49 -41.78 -31.44 2.80
N ASP A 50 -42.60 -30.39 2.73
CA ASP A 50 -42.82 -29.60 1.51
C ASP A 50 -42.54 -28.06 1.63
N VAL A 51 -42.03 -27.60 2.73
CA VAL A 51 -41.75 -26.15 2.84
C VAL A 51 -40.37 -25.82 2.22
N LYS A 52 -40.39 -25.20 1.05
CA LYS A 52 -39.16 -24.63 0.42
C LYS A 52 -38.50 -23.71 1.40
N ARG A 53 -37.20 -23.93 1.62
CA ARG A 53 -36.36 -22.99 2.38
C ARG A 53 -36.49 -21.60 1.78
N GLN A 54 -36.91 -20.64 2.58
CA GLN A 54 -37.05 -19.26 2.15
C GLN A 54 -35.76 -18.51 2.45
N LEU A 55 -35.26 -17.73 1.49
CA LEU A 55 -34.13 -16.85 1.70
C LEU A 55 -34.49 -15.78 2.74
N VAL A 56 -33.67 -15.64 3.76
CA VAL A 56 -33.83 -14.68 4.85
C VAL A 56 -32.85 -13.50 4.68
N SER A 57 -31.60 -13.80 4.36
CA SER A 57 -30.62 -12.74 4.11
C SER A 57 -29.54 -13.16 3.11
N ARG A 58 -28.99 -12.15 2.44
CA ARG A 58 -27.75 -12.21 1.67
C ARG A 58 -26.77 -11.19 2.20
N THR A 59 -25.52 -11.57 2.32
CA THR A 59 -24.46 -10.69 2.83
C THR A 59 -23.29 -10.66 1.86
N CYS A 60 -22.79 -9.45 1.60
CA CYS A 60 -21.54 -9.22 0.92
C CYS A 60 -20.57 -8.57 1.92
N THR A 61 -19.49 -9.24 2.26
CA THR A 61 -18.45 -8.74 3.16
C THR A 61 -17.15 -8.51 2.39
N LEU A 62 -16.54 -7.36 2.56
CA LEU A 62 -15.21 -7.03 2.07
C LEU A 62 -14.25 -6.97 3.28
N SER A 63 -13.36 -7.95 3.38
CA SER A 63 -12.33 -8.00 4.41
C SER A 63 -11.04 -7.43 3.84
N LEU A 64 -10.50 -6.39 4.49
CA LEU A 64 -9.31 -5.67 4.07
C LEU A 64 -8.14 -6.02 4.98
N TYR A 65 -6.99 -6.28 4.38
CA TYR A 65 -5.75 -6.59 5.08
C TYR A 65 -4.62 -5.71 4.52
N TRP A 66 -3.93 -4.98 5.41
CA TRP A 66 -2.81 -4.14 5.02
C TRP A 66 -1.71 -4.16 6.08
N ASN A 67 -0.50 -3.85 5.65
CA ASN A 67 0.65 -3.78 6.53
C ASN A 67 0.91 -2.31 6.90
N GLY A 68 0.37 -1.87 8.03
CA GLY A 68 0.51 -0.52 8.54
C GLY A 68 1.15 -0.50 9.91
N GLY A 69 2.43 -0.17 10.00
CA GLY A 69 3.07 0.18 11.25
C GLY A 69 3.33 -0.96 12.25
N GLY A 70 3.58 -2.18 11.79
CA GLY A 70 4.12 -3.28 12.61
C GLY A 70 3.12 -4.35 13.06
N TRP A 71 1.82 -4.16 12.83
CA TRP A 71 0.79 -5.18 13.10
C TRP A 71 -0.10 -5.34 11.88
N HIS A 72 -0.49 -6.57 11.57
CA HIS A 72 -1.50 -6.83 10.55
C HIS A 72 -2.82 -6.22 11.03
N GLN A 73 -3.27 -5.19 10.34
CA GLN A 73 -4.58 -4.59 10.60
C GLN A 73 -5.57 -5.13 9.59
N GLY A 74 -6.77 -5.42 10.05
CA GLY A 74 -7.89 -5.86 9.24
C GLY A 74 -9.11 -4.99 9.54
N SER A 75 -9.89 -4.69 8.53
CA SER A 75 -11.21 -4.06 8.65
C SER A 75 -12.19 -4.80 7.77
N GLU A 76 -13.43 -4.88 8.21
CA GLU A 76 -14.50 -5.48 7.44
C GLU A 76 -15.56 -4.42 7.12
N TYR A 77 -16.00 -4.44 5.87
CA TYR A 77 -17.11 -3.61 5.38
C TYR A 77 -18.17 -4.54 4.82
N LYS A 78 -19.39 -4.42 5.34
CA LYS A 78 -20.47 -5.36 5.09
C LYS A 78 -21.68 -4.64 4.51
N ALA A 79 -22.25 -5.18 3.44
CA ALA A 79 -23.61 -4.91 3.04
C ALA A 79 -24.48 -6.14 3.28
N GLU A 80 -25.70 -5.95 3.74
CA GLU A 80 -26.63 -7.01 4.07
C GLU A 80 -28.01 -6.73 3.50
N PHE A 81 -28.52 -7.67 2.70
CA PHE A 81 -29.89 -7.71 2.22
C PHE A 81 -30.72 -8.62 3.14
N ASN A 82 -31.80 -8.09 3.68
CA ASN A 82 -32.70 -8.80 4.57
C ASN A 82 -34.10 -8.87 3.95
N VAL A 83 -34.73 -10.02 4.17
CA VAL A 83 -36.13 -10.27 3.81
C VAL A 83 -36.91 -10.48 5.09
N SER A 84 -37.89 -9.65 5.35
CA SER A 84 -38.80 -9.86 6.48
C SER A 84 -39.67 -11.10 6.20
N ILE A 85 -39.58 -12.07 7.08
CA ILE A 85 -40.39 -13.31 7.00
C ILE A 85 -41.88 -13.09 7.29
N TRP A 86 -42.24 -11.92 7.84
CA TRP A 86 -43.60 -11.60 8.27
C TRP A 86 -44.44 -10.96 7.18
N ASP A 87 -43.87 -10.03 6.44
CA ASP A 87 -44.56 -9.21 5.45
C ASP A 87 -43.89 -9.24 4.06
N GLY A 88 -42.77 -9.95 3.94
CA GLY A 88 -42.03 -10.05 2.69
C GLY A 88 -41.30 -8.76 2.28
N THR A 89 -41.26 -7.76 3.15
CA THR A 89 -40.53 -6.53 2.85
C THR A 89 -39.04 -6.80 2.73
N THR A 90 -38.37 -6.08 1.82
CA THR A 90 -36.96 -6.25 1.54
C THR A 90 -36.21 -4.96 1.83
N GLU A 91 -35.10 -5.07 2.50
CA GLU A 91 -34.21 -3.94 2.81
C GLU A 91 -32.74 -4.31 2.64
N VAL A 92 -31.96 -3.36 2.14
CA VAL A 92 -30.49 -3.47 2.08
C VAL A 92 -29.84 -2.44 3.02
N ASP A 93 -29.01 -2.91 3.94
CA ASP A 93 -28.08 -2.10 4.71
C ASP A 93 -26.71 -2.12 4.03
N LEU A 94 -26.25 -0.98 3.49
CA LEU A 94 -24.96 -0.89 2.77
C LEU A 94 -23.76 -0.70 3.69
N THR A 95 -23.96 -0.40 4.97
CA THR A 95 -22.86 0.03 5.85
C THR A 95 -22.78 -0.73 7.14
N ASN A 96 -23.81 -1.51 7.46
CA ASN A 96 -23.99 -2.13 8.79
C ASN A 96 -23.69 -1.12 9.93
N SER A 97 -24.09 0.13 9.71
CA SER A 97 -23.93 1.27 10.63
C SER A 97 -22.50 1.77 10.86
N ASP A 98 -21.47 1.17 10.24
CA ASP A 98 -20.06 1.46 10.55
C ASP A 98 -19.20 1.54 9.30
N PHE A 99 -19.29 2.66 8.56
CA PHE A 99 -18.42 2.91 7.42
C PHE A 99 -17.30 3.90 7.81
N ILE A 100 -16.33 3.42 8.59
CA ILE A 100 -15.19 4.21 9.05
C ILE A 100 -13.89 3.62 8.51
N LEU A 101 -13.15 4.39 7.71
CA LEU A 101 -11.82 4.02 7.24
C LEU A 101 -10.76 4.37 8.29
N ASP A 102 -9.75 3.48 8.42
CA ASP A 102 -8.53 3.80 9.15
C ASP A 102 -7.91 5.10 8.61
N TYR A 103 -7.39 5.93 9.51
CA TYR A 103 -6.81 7.23 9.17
C TYR A 103 -5.76 7.13 8.05
N ASN A 104 -4.90 6.12 8.12
CA ASN A 104 -3.82 5.91 7.15
C ASN A 104 -4.33 5.50 5.75
N LEU A 105 -5.59 5.12 5.61
CA LEU A 105 -6.20 4.69 4.36
C LEU A 105 -7.11 5.76 3.73
N ARG A 106 -7.36 6.88 4.44
CA ARG A 106 -8.26 7.93 3.98
C ARG A 106 -7.65 8.78 2.86
N GLY A 107 -8.53 9.40 2.07
CA GLY A 107 -8.13 10.37 1.04
C GLY A 107 -7.46 9.77 -0.21
N ARG A 108 -7.47 8.44 -0.36
CA ARG A 108 -6.81 7.73 -1.47
C ARG A 108 -7.78 6.99 -2.39
N GLY A 109 -9.09 7.29 -2.29
CA GLY A 109 -10.14 6.66 -3.10
C GLY A 109 -10.62 5.30 -2.61
N LEU A 110 -10.03 4.74 -1.55
CA LEU A 110 -10.39 3.42 -1.04
C LEU A 110 -11.86 3.34 -0.63
N GLY A 111 -12.41 4.35 0.07
CA GLY A 111 -13.81 4.39 0.46
C GLY A 111 -14.76 4.36 -0.72
N SER A 112 -14.46 5.12 -1.77
CA SER A 112 -15.23 5.12 -3.01
C SER A 112 -15.15 3.76 -3.71
N TRP A 113 -13.99 3.12 -3.70
CA TRP A 113 -13.82 1.79 -4.27
C TRP A 113 -14.61 0.73 -3.50
N ILE A 114 -14.52 0.69 -2.15
CA ILE A 114 -15.29 -0.22 -1.30
C ILE A 114 -16.78 -0.05 -1.58
N MET A 115 -17.27 1.18 -1.52
CA MET A 115 -18.68 1.45 -1.72
C MET A 115 -19.14 1.10 -3.14
N SER A 116 -18.30 1.28 -4.17
CA SER A 116 -18.64 0.85 -5.52
C SER A 116 -18.79 -0.67 -5.64
N GLN A 117 -17.97 -1.45 -4.90
CA GLN A 117 -18.13 -2.92 -4.85
C GLN A 117 -19.42 -3.32 -4.15
N LEU A 118 -19.77 -2.70 -3.03
CA LEU A 118 -20.99 -2.98 -2.29
C LEU A 118 -22.25 -2.57 -3.10
N ILE A 119 -22.21 -1.42 -3.78
CA ILE A 119 -23.30 -0.99 -4.67
C ILE A 119 -23.43 -1.92 -5.88
N SER A 120 -22.30 -2.34 -6.48
CA SER A 120 -22.32 -3.29 -7.60
C SER A 120 -23.02 -4.60 -7.20
N TRP A 121 -22.71 -5.11 -6.01
CA TRP A 121 -23.42 -6.25 -5.44
C TRP A 121 -24.89 -5.94 -5.18
N ALA A 122 -25.23 -4.83 -4.53
CA ALA A 122 -26.62 -4.47 -4.24
C ALA A 122 -27.47 -4.37 -5.52
N LYS A 123 -26.89 -3.89 -6.61
CA LYS A 123 -27.56 -3.81 -7.92
C LYS A 123 -27.85 -5.18 -8.56
N THR A 124 -27.38 -6.29 -8.02
CA THR A 124 -27.82 -7.64 -8.40
C THR A 124 -29.16 -8.03 -7.76
N LEU A 125 -29.64 -7.27 -6.78
CA LEU A 125 -30.91 -7.44 -6.08
C LEU A 125 -32.01 -6.63 -6.80
N PRO A 126 -33.32 -6.85 -6.48
CA PRO A 126 -34.40 -6.10 -7.08
C PRO A 126 -34.25 -4.58 -6.89
N ALA A 127 -34.46 -3.82 -7.95
CA ALA A 127 -34.23 -2.36 -7.96
C ALA A 127 -35.13 -1.58 -6.99
N GLU A 128 -36.32 -2.12 -6.72
CA GLU A 128 -37.33 -1.58 -5.80
C GLU A 128 -36.99 -1.82 -4.32
N THR A 129 -36.01 -2.67 -4.01
CA THR A 129 -35.61 -2.94 -2.63
C THR A 129 -35.21 -1.64 -1.94
N SER A 130 -35.75 -1.42 -0.74
CA SER A 130 -35.45 -0.25 0.08
C SER A 130 -34.00 -0.30 0.57
N VAL A 131 -33.33 0.83 0.55
CA VAL A 131 -32.01 1.01 1.17
C VAL A 131 -32.19 1.62 2.54
N LYS A 132 -31.63 0.99 3.56
CA LYS A 132 -31.68 1.49 4.93
C LYS A 132 -31.10 2.89 5.03
N PRO A 133 -31.81 3.85 5.64
CA PRO A 133 -31.30 5.20 5.81
C PRO A 133 -30.00 5.19 6.63
N ILE A 134 -29.03 5.96 6.17
CA ILE A 134 -27.79 6.19 6.92
C ILE A 134 -27.97 7.32 7.92
N ARG A 135 -27.24 7.21 9.03
CA ARG A 135 -27.18 8.27 10.04
C ARG A 135 -25.75 8.80 10.12
N THR A 136 -25.57 10.11 9.91
CA THR A 136 -24.28 10.76 10.02
C THR A 136 -23.85 10.94 11.47
N SER A 137 -22.53 10.84 11.71
CA SER A 137 -21.97 11.05 13.05
C SER A 137 -22.00 12.52 13.47
N PRO A 138 -22.42 12.84 14.71
CA PRO A 138 -22.32 14.21 15.22
C PRO A 138 -20.87 14.71 15.33
N VAL A 139 -19.92 13.83 15.56
CA VAL A 139 -18.48 14.17 15.69
C VAL A 139 -17.91 14.78 14.41
N ASP A 140 -18.44 14.41 13.24
CA ASP A 140 -18.01 15.01 11.97
C ASP A 140 -18.45 16.47 11.82
N GLU A 141 -19.38 16.95 12.63
CA GLU A 141 -19.90 18.33 12.58
C GLU A 141 -18.96 19.33 13.27
N ASP A 142 -18.10 18.86 14.15
CA ASP A 142 -17.10 19.70 14.83
C ASP A 142 -15.99 20.17 13.87
N ASP A 143 -15.80 19.46 12.74
CA ASP A 143 -14.85 19.80 11.69
C ASP A 143 -15.59 20.01 10.36
N LYS A 144 -15.68 21.27 9.93
CA LYS A 144 -16.38 21.66 8.71
C LYS A 144 -15.85 20.97 7.45
N GLU A 145 -14.55 20.72 7.38
CA GLU A 145 -13.93 20.02 6.24
C GLU A 145 -14.35 18.55 6.21
N ASN A 146 -14.36 17.88 7.35
CA ASN A 146 -14.84 16.51 7.49
C ASN A 146 -16.32 16.39 7.13
N MET A 147 -17.15 17.33 7.61
CA MET A 147 -18.57 17.40 7.28
C MET A 147 -18.80 17.52 5.77
N LEU A 148 -18.15 18.47 5.11
CA LEU A 148 -18.29 18.69 3.67
C LEU A 148 -17.84 17.46 2.86
N ARG A 149 -16.73 16.84 3.26
CA ARG A 149 -16.23 15.63 2.60
C ARG A 149 -17.19 14.44 2.76
N ARG A 150 -17.76 14.25 3.95
CA ARG A 150 -18.76 13.24 4.25
C ARG A 150 -20.02 13.45 3.41
N ASP A 151 -20.54 14.68 3.40
CA ASP A 151 -21.77 15.02 2.69
C ASP A 151 -21.58 14.87 1.18
N HIS A 152 -20.42 15.30 0.66
CA HIS A 152 -20.07 15.09 -0.75
C HIS A 152 -20.04 13.60 -1.11
N PHE A 153 -19.46 12.76 -0.23
CA PHE A 153 -19.39 11.31 -0.44
C PHE A 153 -20.78 10.68 -0.50
N TRP A 154 -21.63 10.91 0.50
CA TRP A 154 -22.96 10.31 0.57
C TRP A 154 -23.91 10.85 -0.51
N ASN A 155 -23.88 12.13 -0.78
CA ASN A 155 -24.63 12.72 -1.88
C ASN A 155 -24.19 12.15 -3.24
N GLY A 156 -22.91 11.88 -3.41
CA GLY A 156 -22.36 11.26 -4.63
C GLY A 156 -22.88 9.84 -4.89
N ILE A 157 -23.32 9.14 -3.84
CA ILE A 157 -23.89 7.79 -3.90
C ILE A 157 -25.42 7.81 -4.15
N GLY A 158 -26.07 8.98 -3.93
CA GLY A 158 -27.50 9.14 -4.11
C GLY A 158 -28.27 9.49 -2.84
N PHE A 159 -27.65 9.33 -1.66
CA PHE A 159 -28.30 9.71 -0.42
C PHE A 159 -28.58 11.22 -0.38
N ARG A 160 -29.72 11.60 0.20
CA ARG A 160 -30.13 12.99 0.40
C ARG A 160 -30.48 13.20 1.85
N PHE A 161 -30.20 14.36 2.38
CA PHE A 161 -30.51 14.75 3.75
C PHE A 161 -31.41 16.00 3.74
N GLU A 162 -32.31 16.09 4.69
CA GLU A 162 -33.00 17.37 4.94
C GLU A 162 -32.02 18.41 5.50
N PRO A 163 -32.25 19.69 5.29
CA PRO A 163 -31.43 20.75 5.86
C PRO A 163 -31.31 20.60 7.39
N GLY A 164 -30.07 20.39 7.88
CA GLY A 164 -29.80 20.11 9.29
C GLY A 164 -30.19 18.71 9.77
N GLY A 165 -30.71 17.85 8.90
CA GLY A 165 -31.03 16.45 9.20
C GLY A 165 -29.79 15.57 9.21
N ARG A 166 -29.76 14.60 10.13
CA ARG A 166 -28.67 13.61 10.25
C ARG A 166 -29.01 12.23 9.68
N VAL A 167 -30.27 12.03 9.33
CA VAL A 167 -30.77 10.79 8.75
C VAL A 167 -31.09 11.04 7.29
N SER A 168 -30.64 10.15 6.41
CA SER A 168 -30.93 10.26 4.99
C SER A 168 -32.41 10.02 4.71
N LEU A 169 -32.89 10.63 3.64
CA LEU A 169 -34.21 10.34 3.08
C LEU A 169 -34.26 8.91 2.54
N PRO A 170 -35.47 8.30 2.45
CA PRO A 170 -35.63 6.98 1.85
C PRO A 170 -35.04 6.91 0.44
N LEU A 171 -34.47 5.79 0.08
CA LEU A 171 -33.80 5.53 -1.17
C LEU A 171 -34.04 4.08 -1.58
N SER A 172 -34.15 3.78 -2.86
CA SER A 172 -34.18 2.43 -3.41
C SER A 172 -32.83 2.05 -4.04
N ILE A 173 -32.59 0.74 -4.24
CA ILE A 173 -31.37 0.25 -4.94
C ILE A 173 -31.27 0.86 -6.34
N GLY A 174 -32.38 1.01 -7.04
CA GLY A 174 -32.42 1.61 -8.39
C GLY A 174 -31.84 3.04 -8.44
N GLU A 175 -32.02 3.81 -7.37
CA GLU A 175 -31.58 5.18 -7.27
C GLU A 175 -30.11 5.33 -6.80
N LEU A 176 -29.49 4.25 -6.31
CA LEU A 176 -28.07 4.26 -5.94
C LEU A 176 -27.18 4.61 -7.13
N GLN A 177 -26.23 5.49 -6.89
CA GLN A 177 -25.21 5.91 -7.86
C GLN A 177 -23.84 5.43 -7.43
N PHE A 178 -22.98 5.14 -8.41
CA PHE A 178 -21.57 4.89 -8.09
C PHE A 178 -20.89 6.19 -7.64
N PRO A 179 -20.00 6.14 -6.64
CA PRO A 179 -19.32 7.33 -6.15
C PRO A 179 -18.65 8.10 -7.28
N LYS A 180 -18.95 9.40 -7.36
CA LYS A 180 -18.28 10.30 -8.29
C LYS A 180 -16.84 10.50 -7.84
N GLY A 181 -15.87 10.34 -8.73
CA GLY A 181 -14.45 10.49 -8.38
C GLY A 181 -13.66 9.18 -8.28
N LEU A 182 -14.16 8.10 -8.89
CA LEU A 182 -13.38 6.86 -9.14
C LEU A 182 -12.09 7.12 -9.96
N HIS A 183 -11.80 8.37 -10.35
CA HIS A 183 -10.51 8.82 -10.91
C HIS A 183 -9.39 8.89 -9.87
N SER A 184 -9.58 8.24 -8.74
CA SER A 184 -8.49 8.03 -7.78
C SER A 184 -7.36 7.27 -8.47
N PRO A 185 -6.10 7.65 -8.24
CA PRO A 185 -4.95 6.90 -8.71
C PRO A 185 -4.80 5.50 -8.04
N LEU A 186 -5.83 5.05 -7.34
CA LEU A 186 -5.92 3.69 -6.82
C LEU A 186 -5.97 2.69 -7.97
N ILE A 187 -5.04 1.74 -7.94
CA ILE A 187 -4.98 0.63 -8.89
C ILE A 187 -5.55 -0.62 -8.21
N ALA A 188 -6.54 -1.24 -8.81
CA ALA A 188 -7.13 -2.49 -8.35
C ALA A 188 -6.88 -3.58 -9.39
N VAL A 189 -6.24 -4.66 -8.99
CA VAL A 189 -6.02 -5.85 -9.83
C VAL A 189 -6.58 -7.09 -9.16
N PRO A 190 -7.06 -8.10 -9.90
CA PRO A 190 -7.43 -9.39 -9.33
C PRO A 190 -6.29 -9.96 -8.49
N LEU A 191 -6.61 -10.54 -7.35
CA LEU A 191 -5.60 -10.96 -6.35
C LEU A 191 -4.56 -11.92 -6.94
N HIS A 192 -5.00 -12.90 -7.74
CA HIS A 192 -4.09 -13.87 -8.38
C HIS A 192 -3.07 -13.19 -9.29
N LYS A 193 -3.50 -12.16 -10.04
CA LYS A 193 -2.64 -11.37 -10.93
C LYS A 193 -1.68 -10.50 -10.10
N GLY A 194 -2.19 -9.82 -9.08
CA GLY A 194 -1.38 -8.98 -8.20
C GLY A 194 -0.32 -9.78 -7.44
N VAL A 195 -0.65 -10.99 -6.97
CA VAL A 195 0.32 -11.89 -6.32
C VAL A 195 1.41 -12.32 -7.29
N TYR A 196 1.05 -12.66 -8.52
CA TYR A 196 2.02 -13.02 -9.56
C TYR A 196 2.98 -11.86 -9.87
N GLU A 197 2.46 -10.65 -10.01
CA GLU A 197 3.27 -9.45 -10.24
C GLU A 197 4.22 -9.15 -9.06
N LEU A 198 3.73 -9.27 -7.82
CA LEU A 198 4.55 -9.11 -6.61
C LEU A 198 5.67 -10.17 -6.53
N GLN A 199 5.37 -11.42 -6.89
CA GLN A 199 6.37 -12.48 -6.93
C GLN A 199 7.46 -12.16 -7.96
N GLY A 200 7.09 -11.68 -9.14
CA GLY A 200 8.03 -11.24 -10.17
C GLY A 200 8.94 -10.11 -9.68
N GLN A 201 8.37 -9.10 -9.04
CA GLN A 201 9.13 -7.98 -8.45
C GLN A 201 10.08 -8.47 -7.35
N TYR A 202 9.64 -9.36 -6.47
CA TYR A 202 10.47 -9.92 -5.40
C TYR A 202 11.69 -10.67 -5.97
N VAL A 203 11.49 -11.53 -6.98
CA VAL A 203 12.58 -12.26 -7.64
C VAL A 203 13.57 -11.29 -8.29
N SER A 204 13.07 -10.26 -9.00
CA SER A 204 13.91 -9.24 -9.63
C SER A 204 14.74 -8.47 -8.60
N GLN A 205 14.14 -8.01 -7.51
CA GLN A 205 14.83 -7.31 -6.43
C GLN A 205 15.88 -8.20 -5.75
N LYS A 206 15.57 -9.47 -5.55
CA LYS A 206 16.53 -10.44 -4.99
C LYS A 206 17.77 -10.59 -5.87
N LEU A 207 17.58 -10.74 -7.18
CA LEU A 207 18.69 -10.82 -8.14
C LEU A 207 19.53 -9.54 -8.15
N GLU A 208 18.89 -8.38 -8.09
CA GLU A 208 19.57 -7.08 -8.01
C GLU A 208 20.42 -6.97 -6.73
N ILE A 209 19.86 -7.35 -5.56
CA ILE A 209 20.60 -7.38 -4.30
C ILE A 209 21.80 -8.32 -4.37
N GLU A 210 21.65 -9.51 -4.97
CA GLU A 210 22.74 -10.46 -5.16
C GLU A 210 23.83 -9.89 -6.08
N SER A 211 23.46 -9.24 -7.17
CA SER A 211 24.41 -8.59 -8.09
C SER A 211 25.17 -7.44 -7.42
N LEU A 212 24.48 -6.62 -6.61
CA LEU A 212 25.12 -5.53 -5.86
C LEU A 212 26.10 -6.08 -4.80
N LYS A 213 25.74 -7.15 -4.10
CA LYS A 213 26.64 -7.83 -3.15
C LYS A 213 27.89 -8.37 -3.83
N PHE A 214 27.72 -9.01 -5.00
CA PHE A 214 28.86 -9.49 -5.80
C PHE A 214 29.76 -8.33 -6.23
N SER A 215 29.19 -7.25 -6.76
CA SER A 215 29.95 -6.05 -7.14
C SER A 215 30.70 -5.45 -5.95
N GLN A 216 30.06 -5.38 -4.78
CA GLN A 216 30.66 -4.87 -3.55
C GLN A 216 31.85 -5.75 -3.08
N SER A 217 31.70 -7.08 -3.13
CA SER A 217 32.78 -8.01 -2.78
C SER A 217 33.96 -7.88 -3.74
N TYR A 218 33.69 -7.78 -5.04
CA TYR A 218 34.72 -7.54 -6.06
C TYR A 218 35.47 -6.22 -5.85
N GLN A 219 34.77 -5.14 -5.57
CA GLN A 219 35.40 -3.85 -5.26
C GLN A 219 36.25 -3.92 -3.99
N ALA A 220 35.78 -4.59 -2.94
CA ALA A 220 36.53 -4.77 -1.71
C ALA A 220 37.83 -5.57 -1.94
N GLU A 221 37.79 -6.60 -2.79
CA GLU A 221 38.98 -7.37 -3.18
C GLU A 221 39.98 -6.52 -3.99
N GLN A 222 39.48 -5.72 -4.92
CA GLN A 222 40.32 -4.78 -5.68
C GLN A 222 41.01 -3.75 -4.76
N ILE A 223 40.28 -3.19 -3.82
CA ILE A 223 40.83 -2.23 -2.86
C ILE A 223 41.90 -2.90 -2.01
N ARG A 224 41.64 -4.14 -1.54
CA ARG A 224 42.63 -4.92 -0.77
C ARG A 224 43.90 -5.16 -1.56
N PHE A 225 43.78 -5.62 -2.80
CA PHE A 225 44.90 -5.85 -3.71
C PHE A 225 45.74 -4.58 -3.95
N LEU A 226 45.07 -3.45 -4.20
CA LEU A 226 45.74 -2.16 -4.38
C LEU A 226 46.44 -1.68 -3.11
N THR A 227 45.86 -1.90 -1.97
CA THR A 227 46.42 -1.52 -0.66
C THR A 227 47.64 -2.37 -0.35
N GLU A 228 47.58 -3.70 -0.56
CA GLU A 228 48.74 -4.60 -0.39
C GLU A 228 49.91 -4.18 -1.30
N ARG A 229 49.64 -3.88 -2.55
CA ARG A 229 50.65 -3.41 -3.50
C ARG A 229 51.26 -2.05 -3.12
N GLN A 230 50.49 -1.14 -2.54
CA GLN A 230 51.01 0.14 -2.03
C GLN A 230 52.00 -0.10 -0.86
N TRP A 231 51.72 -1.03 0.03
CA TRP A 231 52.63 -1.37 1.14
C TRP A 231 53.93 -1.95 0.62
N ASP A 232 53.91 -2.77 -0.42
CA ASP A 232 55.15 -3.30 -1.06
C ASP A 232 56.02 -2.17 -1.61
N VAL A 233 55.40 -1.18 -2.29
CA VAL A 233 56.14 -0.02 -2.80
C VAL A 233 56.69 0.83 -1.67
N VAL A 234 55.94 1.06 -0.60
CA VAL A 234 56.39 1.81 0.57
C VAL A 234 57.56 1.09 1.26
N LEU A 235 57.48 -0.20 1.43
CA LEU A 235 58.56 -1.04 2.00
C LEU A 235 59.84 -0.99 1.17
N ILE A 236 59.75 -1.15 -0.15
CA ILE A 236 60.85 -1.07 -1.09
C ILE A 236 61.53 0.29 -1.02
N ASN A 237 60.77 1.38 -1.01
CA ASN A 237 61.27 2.71 -0.88
C ASN A 237 61.96 2.96 0.47
N LEU A 238 61.38 2.47 1.56
CA LEU A 238 61.98 2.57 2.90
C LEU A 238 63.29 1.82 3.00
N ILE A 239 63.36 0.58 2.51
CA ILE A 239 64.56 -0.26 2.45
C ILE A 239 65.64 0.44 1.60
N SER A 240 65.24 0.93 0.42
CA SER A 240 66.12 1.69 -0.50
C SER A 240 66.73 2.90 0.22
N THR A 241 65.91 3.69 0.89
CA THR A 241 66.37 4.89 1.60
C THR A 241 67.31 4.56 2.75
N VAL A 242 67.02 3.49 3.53
CA VAL A 242 67.88 3.05 4.64
C VAL A 242 69.20 2.50 4.17
N LEU A 243 69.21 1.71 3.09
CA LEU A 243 70.47 1.09 2.58
C LEU A 243 71.34 2.05 1.78
N PHE A 244 70.75 2.93 0.97
CA PHE A 244 71.52 3.80 0.09
C PHE A 244 71.87 5.16 0.71
N SER A 245 71.13 5.66 1.72
CA SER A 245 71.43 6.91 2.40
C SER A 245 72.83 6.94 3.06
N PRO A 246 73.26 5.91 3.78
CA PRO A 246 74.60 5.91 4.34
C PRO A 246 75.71 5.92 3.30
N ILE A 247 75.50 5.20 2.17
CA ILE A 247 76.46 5.12 1.06
C ILE A 247 76.60 6.51 0.41
N MET A 248 75.49 7.18 0.19
CA MET A 248 75.48 8.55 -0.39
C MET A 248 76.20 9.55 0.57
N ILE A 249 75.97 9.41 1.86
CA ILE A 249 76.64 10.23 2.87
C ILE A 249 78.15 9.97 2.87
N LEU A 250 78.57 8.70 2.81
CA LEU A 250 79.98 8.31 2.72
C LEU A 250 80.64 8.82 1.43
N CYS A 251 79.98 8.68 0.28
CA CYS A 251 80.42 9.23 -0.98
C CYS A 251 80.53 10.77 -0.94
N TRP A 252 79.61 11.44 -0.32
CA TRP A 252 79.61 12.90 -0.17
C TRP A 252 80.76 13.33 0.74
N LEU A 253 81.03 12.65 1.89
CA LEU A 253 82.14 12.90 2.78
C LEU A 253 83.47 12.67 2.09
N TYR A 254 83.61 11.55 1.33
CA TYR A 254 84.80 11.23 0.54
C TYR A 254 85.10 12.31 -0.47
N ARG A 255 84.12 12.80 -1.25
CA ARG A 255 84.28 13.94 -2.17
C ARG A 255 84.70 15.23 -1.48
N LYS A 256 84.16 15.47 -0.29
CA LYS A 256 84.52 16.67 0.50
C LYS A 256 85.96 16.62 1.02
N VAL A 257 86.45 15.45 1.36
CA VAL A 257 87.81 15.24 1.85
C VAL A 257 88.82 15.26 0.70
N THR A 258 88.54 14.62 -0.44
CA THR A 258 89.44 14.55 -1.59
C THR A 258 89.45 15.87 -2.38
N GLY A 259 88.32 16.54 -2.52
CA GLY A 259 88.24 17.87 -3.21
C GLY A 259 88.99 19.00 -2.48
N ARG A 260 89.31 18.84 -1.22
CA ARG A 260 90.14 19.84 -0.47
C ARG A 260 91.63 19.70 -0.75
N ARG A 261 92.11 18.64 -1.40
CA ARG A 261 93.56 18.44 -1.69
C ARG A 261 94.02 19.05 -3.00
N GLU A 262 93.13 19.48 -3.89
CA GLU A 262 93.54 20.04 -5.20
C GLU A 262 93.72 21.57 -5.24
N HIS A 263 93.52 22.26 -4.11
CA HIS A 263 93.68 23.75 -4.07
C HIS A 263 94.93 24.24 -3.34
N THR A 264 95.92 23.36 -3.03
CA THR A 264 97.16 23.84 -2.27
C THR A 264 98.45 23.54 -3.00
N THR A 265 98.48 23.31 -4.35
CA THR A 265 99.77 23.30 -5.09
C THR A 265 99.64 24.17 -6.34
N GLY A 266 100.00 25.43 -6.20
CA GLY A 266 100.10 26.39 -7.31
C GLY A 266 100.61 27.78 -6.86
N THR A 267 101.87 27.88 -6.56
CA THR A 267 102.69 29.12 -6.66
C THR A 267 103.91 28.82 -7.46
#